data_d34f1faf3e52a5e29a161d2903c9f9f6
#
_entry.id   d34f1faf3e52a5e29a161d2903c9f9f6
#
_cell.length_a   1.000
_cell.length_b   1.000
_cell.length_c   1.000
_cell.angle_alpha   90.00
_cell.angle_beta   90.00
_cell.angle_gamma   90.00
#
_symmetry.space_group_name_H-M   'P 1'
#
loop_
_entity.id
_entity.type
_entity.pdbx_description
1 polymer ?
#
loop_
_entity_poly.entity_id
_entity_poly.type
_entity_poly.pdbx_seq_one_letter_code
_entity_poly.pdbx_strand_id
1 'polypeptide(L)'
;NNDAIDTFTVANIAGDAQWKYVRKATNMRTEINAANNEDWLITPALDLTKMSEASLNFKYKFSEAIPAEFQHQYTVVISHDYDGNVSNIGTATWVEIKGFSYETTTYAESGVLSLPAEMIGHKCYIAWKYKTADTAHTWSLKDVTVKAMTKVD
;
A
#
# COMPACT_ATOMS: atom_id res chain seq x y z
N ASN A 1 -7.30 -0.71 13.87
CA ASN A 1 -8.65 -1.04 13.47
C ASN A 1 -8.73 -1.39 12.00
N ASN A 2 -9.17 -2.61 11.71
CA ASN A 2 -9.25 -3.14 10.35
C ASN A 2 -10.21 -2.38 9.46
N ASP A 3 -11.19 -1.73 10.07
CA ASP A 3 -12.27 -1.11 9.31
C ASP A 3 -11.80 0.06 8.46
N ALA A 4 -10.65 0.62 8.80
CA ALA A 4 -10.12 1.75 8.03
C ALA A 4 -9.79 1.38 6.58
N ILE A 5 -9.50 0.10 6.31
CA ILE A 5 -9.10 -0.31 4.97
C ILE A 5 -10.22 -0.17 3.93
N ASP A 6 -11.48 -0.17 4.35
CA ASP A 6 -12.60 -0.02 3.42
C ASP A 6 -12.78 1.43 2.94
N THR A 7 -12.04 2.37 3.52
CA THR A 7 -12.03 3.76 3.07
C THR A 7 -11.00 4.02 1.97
N PHE A 8 -10.18 3.01 1.65
CA PHE A 8 -9.15 3.15 0.64
C PHE A 8 -9.75 3.16 -0.76
N THR A 9 -9.09 3.85 -1.67
CA THR A 9 -9.49 3.90 -3.07
C THR A 9 -8.91 2.70 -3.81
N VAL A 10 -9.77 2.00 -4.55
CA VAL A 10 -9.35 0.90 -5.43
C VAL A 10 -9.30 1.45 -6.85
N ALA A 11 -8.13 1.41 -7.48
CA ALA A 11 -7.95 1.90 -8.84
C ALA A 11 -7.44 0.78 -9.75
N ASN A 12 -8.21 0.44 -10.77
CA ASN A 12 -7.78 -0.51 -11.79
C ASN A 12 -7.23 0.27 -12.99
N ILE A 13 -5.93 0.18 -13.20
CA ILE A 13 -5.25 0.89 -14.29
C ILE A 13 -5.22 0.04 -15.56
N ALA A 14 -5.01 -1.26 -15.41
CA ALA A 14 -4.94 -2.18 -16.54
C ALA A 14 -5.39 -3.57 -16.12
N GLY A 15 -6.01 -4.30 -17.04
CA GLY A 15 -6.47 -5.67 -16.81
C GLY A 15 -7.89 -5.72 -16.26
N ASP A 16 -8.39 -6.94 -16.02
CA ASP A 16 -9.78 -7.18 -15.64
C ASP A 16 -10.01 -7.32 -14.14
N ALA A 17 -8.96 -7.41 -13.35
CA ALA A 17 -9.06 -7.61 -11.90
C ALA A 17 -8.71 -6.34 -11.15
N GLN A 18 -9.08 -6.30 -9.89
CA GLN A 18 -8.73 -5.21 -9.00
C GLN A 18 -8.67 -5.72 -7.57
N TRP A 19 -8.13 -4.91 -6.67
CA TRP A 19 -8.14 -5.23 -5.25
C TRP A 19 -9.58 -5.49 -4.81
N LYS A 20 -9.79 -6.57 -4.05
CA LYS A 20 -11.13 -6.97 -3.58
C LYS A 20 -11.14 -7.01 -2.07
N TYR A 21 -12.20 -6.43 -1.50
CA TYR A 21 -12.45 -6.56 -0.07
C TYR A 21 -13.06 -7.91 0.21
N VAL A 22 -12.52 -8.60 1.22
CA VAL A 22 -13.06 -9.84 1.74
C VAL A 22 -13.46 -9.58 3.19
N ARG A 23 -14.76 -9.52 3.43
CA ARG A 23 -15.28 -9.25 4.77
C ARG A 23 -15.68 -10.56 5.44
N LYS A 24 -15.05 -10.83 6.56
CA LYS A 24 -15.40 -11.96 7.42
C LYS A 24 -15.96 -11.42 8.73
N ALA A 25 -16.56 -12.29 9.55
CA ALA A 25 -17.22 -11.87 10.78
C ALA A 25 -16.32 -11.06 11.71
N THR A 26 -15.04 -11.36 11.77
CA THR A 26 -14.13 -10.74 12.72
C THR A 26 -13.02 -9.92 12.08
N ASN A 27 -12.96 -9.89 10.75
CA ASN A 27 -11.91 -9.11 10.10
C ASN A 27 -12.29 -8.71 8.69
N MET A 28 -11.62 -7.71 8.20
CA MET A 28 -11.70 -7.28 6.82
C MET A 28 -10.29 -7.27 6.24
N ARG A 29 -10.18 -7.74 5.04
CA ARG A 29 -8.90 -7.69 4.32
C ARG A 29 -9.16 -7.36 2.86
N THR A 30 -8.13 -6.97 2.16
CA THR A 30 -8.17 -6.88 0.70
C THR A 30 -7.16 -7.86 0.12
N GLU A 31 -7.42 -8.30 -1.09
CA GLU A 31 -6.49 -9.18 -1.78
C GLU A 31 -6.63 -9.05 -3.29
N ILE A 32 -5.59 -9.41 -4.00
CA ILE A 32 -5.59 -9.41 -5.46
C ILE A 32 -4.70 -10.55 -5.98
N ASN A 33 -5.13 -11.16 -7.07
CA ASN A 33 -4.36 -12.16 -7.80
C ASN A 33 -4.78 -12.11 -9.27
N ALA A 34 -3.92 -11.53 -10.10
CA ALA A 34 -4.20 -11.45 -11.54
C ALA A 34 -2.92 -11.22 -12.32
N ALA A 35 -2.76 -11.95 -13.42
CA ALA A 35 -1.65 -11.71 -14.34
C ALA A 35 -2.02 -10.57 -15.30
N ASN A 36 -1.01 -9.89 -15.80
CA ASN A 36 -1.16 -8.83 -16.79
C ASN A 36 -2.13 -7.73 -16.32
N ASN A 37 -1.92 -7.30 -15.08
CA ASN A 37 -2.80 -6.33 -14.40
C ASN A 37 -1.98 -5.22 -13.77
N GLU A 38 -2.60 -4.05 -13.64
CA GLU A 38 -2.04 -2.98 -12.82
C GLU A 38 -3.15 -2.41 -11.96
N ASP A 39 -2.98 -2.52 -10.65
CA ASP A 39 -4.00 -2.13 -9.69
C ASP A 39 -3.37 -1.46 -8.48
N TRP A 40 -4.02 -0.44 -8.00
CA TRP A 40 -3.55 0.36 -6.88
C TRP A 40 -4.60 0.37 -5.79
N LEU A 41 -4.16 0.18 -4.55
CA LEU A 41 -4.98 0.38 -3.37
C LEU A 41 -4.40 1.57 -2.62
N ILE A 42 -5.16 2.66 -2.55
CA ILE A 42 -4.63 3.96 -2.12
C ILE A 42 -5.32 4.41 -0.84
N THR A 43 -4.55 4.84 0.14
CA THR A 43 -5.10 5.38 1.40
C THR A 43 -5.87 6.67 1.15
N PRO A 44 -6.76 7.06 2.10
CA PRO A 44 -7.19 8.45 2.15
C PRO A 44 -5.99 9.36 2.36
N ALA A 45 -6.17 10.66 2.13
CA ALA A 45 -5.11 11.64 2.33
C ALA A 45 -4.59 11.60 3.77
N LEU A 46 -3.28 11.61 3.91
CA LEU A 46 -2.60 11.64 5.20
C LEU A 46 -2.01 13.04 5.39
N ASP A 47 -2.47 13.73 6.42
CA ASP A 47 -2.00 15.09 6.70
C ASP A 47 -0.77 15.04 7.60
N LEU A 48 0.41 15.15 7.02
CA LEU A 48 1.67 15.17 7.75
C LEU A 48 2.25 16.57 7.85
N THR A 49 1.44 17.61 7.58
CA THR A 49 1.93 18.99 7.53
C THR A 49 2.49 19.48 8.87
N LYS A 50 1.98 18.95 9.99
CA LYS A 50 2.42 19.36 11.34
C LYS A 50 3.17 18.25 12.07
N MET A 51 3.65 17.25 11.35
CA MET A 51 4.34 16.10 11.93
C MET A 51 5.84 16.26 11.78
N SER A 52 6.60 15.65 12.70
CA SER A 52 8.06 15.60 12.65
C SER A 52 8.56 14.28 12.10
N GLU A 53 7.79 13.20 12.28
CA GLU A 53 8.10 11.89 11.71
C GLU A 53 6.83 11.06 11.59
N ALA A 54 6.86 10.06 10.75
CA ALA A 54 5.74 9.15 10.57
C ALA A 54 6.23 7.79 10.12
N SER A 55 5.41 6.76 10.41
CA SER A 55 5.72 5.39 10.05
C SER A 55 4.46 4.64 9.64
N LEU A 56 4.68 3.57 8.88
CA LEU A 56 3.64 2.67 8.38
C LEU A 56 3.88 1.28 8.92
N ASN A 57 2.81 0.60 9.30
CA ASN A 57 2.82 -0.81 9.63
C ASN A 57 1.54 -1.44 9.09
N PHE A 58 1.64 -2.62 8.51
CA PHE A 58 0.49 -3.34 7.99
C PHE A 58 0.69 -4.84 8.12
N LYS A 59 -0.40 -5.58 8.14
CA LYS A 59 -0.35 -7.04 8.10
C LYS A 59 -0.60 -7.50 6.67
N TYR A 60 0.13 -8.50 6.24
CA TYR A 60 0.08 -8.94 4.85
C TYR A 60 0.57 -10.37 4.71
N LYS A 61 0.33 -10.92 3.54
CA LYS A 61 0.91 -12.18 3.11
C LYS A 61 0.87 -12.30 1.60
N PHE A 62 1.72 -13.16 1.08
CA PHE A 62 1.68 -13.60 -0.31
C PHE A 62 1.26 -15.07 -0.35
N SER A 63 0.73 -15.53 -1.49
CA SER A 63 0.36 -16.94 -1.66
C SER A 63 1.56 -17.88 -1.56
N GLU A 64 2.75 -17.36 -1.92
CA GLU A 64 4.03 -18.06 -1.76
C GLU A 64 5.13 -17.01 -1.70
N ALA A 65 6.32 -17.40 -1.25
CA ALA A 65 7.48 -16.51 -1.24
C ALA A 65 7.74 -15.98 -2.65
N ILE A 66 8.01 -14.69 -2.75
CA ILE A 66 8.17 -14.03 -4.05
C ILE A 66 9.64 -14.09 -4.48
N PRO A 67 9.96 -14.76 -5.59
CA PRO A 67 11.33 -14.76 -6.12
C PRO A 67 11.80 -13.33 -6.43
N ALA A 68 13.10 -13.09 -6.30
CA ALA A 68 13.67 -11.76 -6.48
C ALA A 68 13.25 -11.11 -7.81
N GLU A 69 13.16 -11.90 -8.86
CA GLU A 69 12.80 -11.42 -10.22
C GLU A 69 11.38 -10.87 -10.32
N PHE A 70 10.49 -11.21 -9.36
CA PHE A 70 9.09 -10.76 -9.38
C PHE A 70 8.77 -9.76 -8.27
N GLN A 71 9.70 -9.44 -7.39
CA GLN A 71 9.42 -8.56 -6.25
C GLN A 71 9.01 -7.16 -6.69
N HIS A 72 9.52 -6.68 -7.81
CA HIS A 72 9.17 -5.36 -8.36
C HIS A 72 7.69 -5.23 -8.73
N GLN A 73 6.97 -6.35 -8.83
CA GLN A 73 5.53 -6.35 -9.15
C GLN A 73 4.66 -5.96 -7.95
N TYR A 74 5.22 -6.02 -6.75
CA TYR A 74 4.47 -5.83 -5.50
C TYR A 74 5.20 -4.80 -4.65
N THR A 75 4.78 -3.54 -4.76
CA THR A 75 5.48 -2.43 -4.10
C THR A 75 4.52 -1.57 -3.28
N VAL A 76 5.05 -0.97 -2.23
CA VAL A 76 4.35 0.06 -1.46
C VAL A 76 5.01 1.39 -1.79
N VAL A 77 4.20 2.36 -2.15
CA VAL A 77 4.71 3.65 -2.63
C VAL A 77 3.97 4.80 -1.95
N ILE A 78 4.60 5.97 -1.90
CA ILE A 78 4.04 7.16 -1.28
C ILE A 78 4.30 8.38 -2.15
N SER A 79 3.34 9.31 -2.18
CA SER A 79 3.47 10.54 -2.96
C SER A 79 2.94 11.72 -2.16
N HIS A 80 3.58 12.89 -2.32
CA HIS A 80 3.05 14.15 -1.78
C HIS A 80 2.58 15.10 -2.90
N ASP A 81 2.62 14.68 -4.15
CA ASP A 81 2.06 15.46 -5.26
C ASP A 81 0.89 14.80 -5.97
N TYR A 82 0.49 13.59 -5.55
CA TYR A 82 -0.76 12.98 -6.00
C TYR A 82 -1.93 13.74 -5.37
N ASP A 83 -2.93 14.08 -6.18
CA ASP A 83 -4.06 14.94 -5.75
C ASP A 83 -5.32 14.17 -5.34
N GLY A 84 -5.26 12.85 -5.32
CA GLY A 84 -6.42 12.01 -4.98
C GLY A 84 -7.29 11.64 -6.17
N ASN A 85 -7.02 12.18 -7.34
CA ASN A 85 -7.74 11.85 -8.55
C ASN A 85 -7.04 10.70 -9.27
N VAL A 86 -7.74 9.58 -9.44
CA VAL A 86 -7.19 8.35 -10.02
C VAL A 86 -6.56 8.59 -11.39
N SER A 87 -7.11 9.51 -12.17
CA SER A 87 -6.55 9.83 -13.50
C SER A 87 -5.17 10.46 -13.43
N ASN A 88 -4.74 10.94 -12.27
CA ASN A 88 -3.44 11.58 -12.08
C ASN A 88 -2.39 10.67 -11.43
N ILE A 89 -2.68 9.40 -11.26
CA ILE A 89 -1.72 8.44 -10.70
C ILE A 89 -0.43 8.43 -11.52
N GLY A 90 -0.54 8.40 -12.84
CA GLY A 90 0.61 8.28 -13.73
C GLY A 90 1.47 9.53 -13.82
N THR A 91 0.95 10.69 -13.45
CA THR A 91 1.70 11.95 -13.50
C THR A 91 2.29 12.33 -12.13
N ALA A 92 1.83 11.70 -11.05
CA ALA A 92 2.37 11.94 -9.72
C ALA A 92 3.73 11.27 -9.55
N THR A 93 4.51 11.77 -8.62
CA THR A 93 5.80 11.20 -8.27
C THR A 93 5.61 10.27 -7.07
N TRP A 94 5.98 9.02 -7.22
CA TRP A 94 5.85 8.00 -6.17
C TRP A 94 7.22 7.51 -5.73
N VAL A 95 7.40 7.44 -4.42
CA VAL A 95 8.64 6.97 -3.79
C VAL A 95 8.35 5.64 -3.13
N GLU A 96 9.21 4.66 -3.33
CA GLU A 96 9.01 3.32 -2.76
C GLU A 96 9.31 3.29 -1.27
N ILE A 97 8.44 2.64 -0.50
CA ILE A 97 8.65 2.33 0.92
C ILE A 97 9.13 0.89 0.98
N LYS A 98 10.37 0.70 1.43
CA LYS A 98 11.01 -0.61 1.48
C LYS A 98 11.12 -1.11 2.91
N GLY A 99 11.50 -2.38 3.08
CA GLY A 99 11.81 -2.94 4.38
C GLY A 99 10.91 -4.09 4.82
N PHE A 100 9.83 -4.37 4.10
CA PHE A 100 9.01 -5.53 4.40
C PHE A 100 9.51 -6.75 3.62
N SER A 101 9.22 -7.95 4.17
CA SER A 101 9.70 -9.21 3.60
C SER A 101 8.82 -9.69 2.45
N TYR A 102 9.44 -10.26 1.41
CA TYR A 102 8.72 -10.92 0.31
C TYR A 102 8.58 -12.41 0.53
N GLU A 103 8.95 -12.93 1.70
CA GLU A 103 8.87 -14.35 2.00
C GLU A 103 7.70 -14.72 2.91
N THR A 104 6.86 -13.76 3.26
CA THR A 104 5.76 -13.90 4.21
C THR A 104 4.58 -14.62 3.53
N THR A 105 4.24 -15.80 4.02
CA THR A 105 3.16 -16.63 3.47
C THR A 105 2.00 -16.84 4.44
N THR A 106 2.13 -16.33 5.65
CA THR A 106 1.02 -16.25 6.62
C THR A 106 0.97 -14.80 7.11
N TYR A 107 -0.21 -14.35 7.54
CA TYR A 107 -0.33 -12.95 7.96
C TYR A 107 0.70 -12.60 9.03
N ALA A 108 1.48 -11.59 8.74
CA ALA A 108 2.49 -11.05 9.63
C ALA A 108 2.59 -9.53 9.45
N GLU A 109 3.13 -8.88 10.45
CA GLU A 109 3.32 -7.43 10.37
C GLU A 109 4.51 -7.09 9.48
N SER A 110 4.39 -6.00 8.73
CA SER A 110 5.49 -5.48 7.91
C SER A 110 6.67 -5.02 8.76
N GLY A 111 6.43 -4.78 10.03
CA GLY A 111 7.34 -4.03 10.88
C GLY A 111 7.08 -2.54 10.73
N VAL A 112 7.73 -1.75 11.56
CA VAL A 112 7.59 -0.31 11.53
C VAL A 112 8.45 0.24 10.39
N LEU A 113 7.81 0.78 9.35
CA LEU A 113 8.48 1.31 8.17
C LEU A 113 8.44 2.83 8.23
N SER A 114 9.60 3.45 8.36
CA SER A 114 9.67 4.93 8.39
C SER A 114 9.28 5.48 7.04
N LEU A 115 8.42 6.51 7.03
CA LEU A 115 8.10 7.21 5.79
C LEU A 115 9.29 8.06 5.37
N PRO A 116 9.53 8.23 4.05
CA PRO A 116 10.64 9.06 3.57
C PRO A 116 10.56 10.47 4.13
N ALA A 117 11.71 11.03 4.48
CA ALA A 117 11.79 12.35 5.12
C ALA A 117 11.14 13.44 4.27
N GLU A 118 11.21 13.32 2.95
CA GLU A 118 10.64 14.31 2.04
C GLU A 118 9.11 14.36 2.09
N MET A 119 8.46 13.37 2.69
CA MET A 119 7.00 13.35 2.85
C MET A 119 6.54 14.13 4.07
N ILE A 120 7.42 14.32 5.04
CA ILE A 120 7.10 15.05 6.26
C ILE A 120 6.87 16.51 5.92
N GLY A 121 5.80 17.09 6.45
CA GLY A 121 5.42 18.46 6.15
C GLY A 121 4.43 18.60 4.99
N HIS A 122 3.96 17.50 4.45
CA HIS A 122 3.05 17.50 3.31
C HIS A 122 1.83 16.62 3.56
N LYS A 123 0.80 16.81 2.74
CA LYS A 123 -0.26 15.82 2.62
C LYS A 123 0.22 14.74 1.67
N CYS A 124 -0.02 13.48 2.03
CA CYS A 124 0.53 12.34 1.30
C CYS A 124 -0.52 11.26 1.09
N TYR A 125 -0.26 10.40 0.13
CA TYR A 125 -1.04 9.18 -0.10
C TYR A 125 -0.07 8.01 -0.16
N ILE A 126 -0.45 6.91 0.49
CA ILE A 126 0.30 5.64 0.40
C ILE A 126 -0.52 4.69 -0.47
N ALA A 127 0.16 3.93 -1.31
CA ALA A 127 -0.51 2.97 -2.17
C ALA A 127 0.22 1.64 -2.19
N TRP A 128 -0.56 0.56 -2.25
CA TRP A 128 -0.06 -0.79 -2.53
C TRP A 128 -0.25 -1.00 -4.01
N LYS A 129 0.85 -0.97 -4.74
CA LYS A 129 0.88 -1.04 -6.20
C LYS A 129 1.14 -2.48 -6.62
N TYR A 130 0.21 -3.04 -7.38
CA TYR A 130 0.25 -4.40 -7.90
C TYR A 130 0.33 -4.31 -9.41
N LYS A 131 1.48 -4.62 -9.98
CA LYS A 131 1.67 -4.51 -11.43
C LYS A 131 2.35 -5.77 -11.93
N THR A 132 1.58 -6.68 -12.52
CA THR A 132 2.02 -8.00 -12.91
C THR A 132 2.14 -8.15 -14.43
N ALA A 133 2.99 -9.10 -14.82
CA ALA A 133 3.08 -9.60 -16.19
C ALA A 133 2.52 -11.02 -16.20
N ASP A 134 3.18 -11.97 -16.85
CA ASP A 134 2.67 -13.34 -17.04
C ASP A 134 2.53 -14.11 -15.73
N THR A 135 3.40 -13.81 -14.76
CA THR A 135 3.43 -14.51 -13.47
C THR A 135 2.86 -13.61 -12.40
N ALA A 136 1.90 -14.12 -11.65
CA ALA A 136 1.25 -13.36 -10.58
C ALA A 136 1.13 -14.21 -9.32
N HIS A 137 1.19 -13.54 -8.18
CA HIS A 137 0.99 -14.13 -6.86
C HIS A 137 -0.11 -13.36 -6.14
N THR A 138 -0.83 -14.02 -5.25
CA THR A 138 -1.83 -13.34 -4.43
C THR A 138 -1.14 -12.48 -3.39
N TRP A 139 -1.56 -11.23 -3.27
CA TRP A 139 -1.14 -10.33 -2.19
C TRP A 139 -2.37 -9.98 -1.36
N SER A 140 -2.27 -10.23 -0.07
CA SER A 140 -3.38 -9.96 0.86
C SER A 140 -2.91 -8.96 1.91
N LEU A 141 -3.80 -8.06 2.29
CA LEU A 141 -3.49 -6.93 3.16
C LEU A 141 -4.59 -6.69 4.17
N LYS A 142 -4.22 -6.35 5.40
CA LYS A 142 -5.14 -5.91 6.45
C LYS A 142 -4.39 -5.09 7.50
N ASP A 143 -5.14 -4.52 8.45
CA ASP A 143 -4.61 -3.85 9.65
C ASP A 143 -3.56 -2.80 9.31
N VAL A 144 -3.88 -1.89 8.40
CA VAL A 144 -2.98 -0.81 8.03
C VAL A 144 -3.00 0.26 9.12
N THR A 145 -1.83 0.65 9.62
CA THR A 145 -1.68 1.67 10.65
C THR A 145 -0.61 2.67 10.24
N VAL A 146 -0.94 3.95 10.30
CA VAL A 146 0.03 5.03 10.15
C VAL A 146 0.13 5.74 11.48
N LYS A 147 1.35 5.87 12.01
CA LYS A 147 1.63 6.61 13.24
C LYS A 147 2.50 7.80 12.92
N ALA A 148 2.25 8.92 13.58
CA ALA A 148 3.01 10.12 13.35
C ALA A 148 3.22 10.84 14.68
N MET A 149 4.34 11.56 14.80
CA MET A 149 4.65 12.40 15.96
C MET A 149 4.48 13.84 15.59
N THR A 150 3.77 14.57 16.44
CA THR A 150 3.55 16.00 16.25
C THR A 150 4.86 16.76 16.39
N LYS A 151 5.02 17.78 15.54
CA LYS A 151 6.16 18.66 15.62
C LYS A 151 6.14 19.44 16.95
N VAL A 152 7.30 19.49 17.60
CA VAL A 152 7.46 20.23 18.85
C VAL A 152 8.09 21.59 18.54
N ASP A 153 7.44 22.64 19.01
CA ASP A 153 7.93 24.01 18.83
C ASP A 153 8.90 24.41 19.94
#